data_94c007274eb821e303659a0cf73303f6
#
_entry.id   94c007274eb821e303659a0cf73303f6
#
_cell.length_a   1.000
_cell.length_b   1.000
_cell.length_c   1.000
_cell.angle_alpha   90.00
_cell.angle_beta   90.00
_cell.angle_gamma   90.00
#
_symmetry.space_group_name_H-M   'P 1'
#
loop_
_entity.id
_entity.type
_entity.pdbx_description
1 polymer ?
#
loop_
_entity_poly.entity_id
_entity_poly.type
_entity_poly.pdbx_seq_one_letter_code
_entity_poly.pdbx_strand_id
1 'polypeptide(L)'
;MTENGGTAAGPVISVRDLSTGYGGNPVVHDLSFDVKAGEVLCLLGPNGAGKTTTMLALAGELPLLTGEVEFAGVGGKAPLFKRARNGLSYVTEERSVFKAMTLRDNLRVGGVDPQEVIELFPELEQRMGTRGGLLSGGEQQMLTLGRALARKPRLLLADELSLGLAPLVVDRLLQAVRRSADEDGTAVIMVEQHAHKALRYTDHAIVIRRGRVGLDLTGEDARKRISEVEHAYLTSVDGNGASTPS
;
A
#
# COMPACT_ATOMS: atom_id res chain seq x y z
N MET A 1 -29.06 -30.36 14.82
CA MET A 1 -28.79 -29.48 13.67
C MET A 1 -28.59 -28.09 14.25
N THR A 2 -27.36 -27.73 14.53
CA THR A 2 -26.98 -26.37 15.00
C THR A 2 -26.26 -25.74 13.84
N GLU A 3 -26.93 -24.77 13.20
CA GLU A 3 -26.34 -23.92 12.17
C GLU A 3 -25.23 -23.09 12.80
N ASN A 4 -24.01 -23.36 12.37
CA ASN A 4 -22.85 -22.54 12.71
C ASN A 4 -22.92 -21.27 11.86
N GLY A 5 -23.62 -20.26 12.36
CA GLY A 5 -23.63 -18.91 11.81
C GLY A 5 -22.25 -18.29 11.99
N GLY A 6 -21.37 -18.51 11.02
CA GLY A 6 -20.11 -17.78 10.92
C GLY A 6 -20.43 -16.31 10.68
N THR A 7 -20.37 -15.48 11.73
CA THR A 7 -20.35 -14.02 11.60
C THR A 7 -19.16 -13.68 10.72
N ALA A 8 -19.41 -13.27 9.48
CA ALA A 8 -18.37 -12.73 8.61
C ALA A 8 -17.68 -11.59 9.38
N ALA A 9 -16.41 -11.77 9.70
CA ALA A 9 -15.64 -10.74 10.38
C ALA A 9 -15.73 -9.45 9.56
N GLY A 10 -16.04 -8.32 10.22
CA GLY A 10 -16.13 -7.03 9.55
C GLY A 10 -14.80 -6.62 8.89
N PRO A 11 -14.78 -5.55 8.12
CA PRO A 11 -13.56 -5.08 7.47
C PRO A 11 -12.48 -4.73 8.51
N VAL A 12 -11.21 -4.93 8.14
CA VAL A 12 -10.06 -4.52 8.96
C VAL A 12 -9.95 -3.00 8.95
N ILE A 13 -10.18 -2.39 7.79
CA ILE A 13 -10.29 -0.94 7.63
C ILE A 13 -11.54 -0.60 6.84
N SER A 14 -12.27 0.44 7.30
CA SER A 14 -13.44 1.01 6.66
C SER A 14 -13.23 2.49 6.42
N VAL A 15 -13.47 2.94 5.21
CA VAL A 15 -13.34 4.32 4.78
C VAL A 15 -14.68 4.80 4.24
N ARG A 16 -15.17 5.94 4.74
CA ARG A 16 -16.47 6.51 4.34
C ARG A 16 -16.31 7.99 4.06
N ASP A 17 -16.66 8.39 2.83
CA ASP A 17 -16.70 9.77 2.33
C ASP A 17 -15.45 10.59 2.68
N LEU A 18 -14.30 9.91 2.66
CA LEU A 18 -13.00 10.48 3.01
C LEU A 18 -12.64 11.61 2.05
N SER A 19 -12.49 12.82 2.58
CA SER A 19 -11.80 13.91 1.90
C SER A 19 -10.63 14.38 2.75
N THR A 20 -9.47 14.57 2.11
CA THR A 20 -8.23 14.94 2.76
C THR A 20 -7.33 15.77 1.84
N GLY A 21 -6.41 16.53 2.40
CA GLY A 21 -5.50 17.40 1.67
C GLY A 21 -4.66 18.26 2.57
N TYR A 22 -4.05 19.29 2.03
CA TYR A 22 -3.07 20.13 2.71
C TYR A 22 -3.60 21.55 2.95
N GLY A 23 -3.38 22.08 4.16
CA GLY A 23 -3.78 23.47 4.48
C GLY A 23 -5.27 23.76 4.32
N GLY A 24 -6.12 22.74 4.50
CA GLY A 24 -7.58 22.87 4.31
C GLY A 24 -8.05 22.71 2.85
N ASN A 25 -7.12 22.58 1.89
CA ASN A 25 -7.45 22.36 0.49
C ASN A 25 -7.52 20.85 0.19
N PRO A 26 -8.68 20.31 -0.21
CA PRO A 26 -8.82 18.89 -0.48
C PRO A 26 -8.07 18.49 -1.76
N VAL A 27 -7.35 17.39 -1.69
CA VAL A 27 -6.68 16.70 -2.81
C VAL A 27 -7.44 15.43 -3.17
N VAL A 28 -8.04 14.78 -2.16
CA VAL A 28 -8.87 13.59 -2.29
C VAL A 28 -10.28 13.93 -1.83
N HIS A 29 -11.28 13.42 -2.53
CA HIS A 29 -12.69 13.76 -2.33
C HIS A 29 -13.55 12.50 -2.29
N ASP A 30 -14.38 12.38 -1.27
CA ASP A 30 -15.50 11.44 -1.14
C ASP A 30 -15.11 9.97 -1.42
N LEU A 31 -13.94 9.54 -0.95
CA LEU A 31 -13.43 8.19 -1.15
C LEU A 31 -14.06 7.24 -0.12
N SER A 32 -14.69 6.16 -0.59
CA SER A 32 -15.32 5.14 0.26
C SER A 32 -14.94 3.75 -0.21
N PHE A 33 -14.46 2.89 0.71
CA PHE A 33 -14.16 1.48 0.46
C PHE A 33 -13.95 0.73 1.78
N ASP A 34 -13.99 -0.60 1.71
CA ASP A 34 -13.65 -1.50 2.80
C ASP A 34 -12.50 -2.42 2.35
N VAL A 35 -11.66 -2.85 3.31
CA VAL A 35 -10.68 -3.92 3.08
C VAL A 35 -10.80 -4.93 4.20
N LYS A 36 -11.00 -6.19 3.84
CA LYS A 36 -11.14 -7.32 4.77
C LYS A 36 -9.78 -7.95 5.07
N ALA A 37 -9.74 -8.79 6.09
CA ALA A 37 -8.57 -9.64 6.36
C ALA A 37 -8.28 -10.52 5.15
N GLY A 38 -6.99 -10.59 4.75
CA GLY A 38 -6.55 -11.34 3.59
C GLY A 38 -6.82 -10.70 2.23
N GLU A 39 -7.42 -9.52 2.19
CA GLU A 39 -7.74 -8.80 0.96
C GLU A 39 -6.63 -7.83 0.56
N VAL A 40 -6.30 -7.79 -0.72
CA VAL A 40 -5.36 -6.85 -1.31
C VAL A 40 -6.11 -5.86 -2.20
N LEU A 41 -6.21 -4.61 -1.73
CA LEU A 41 -6.71 -3.47 -2.49
C LEU A 41 -5.55 -2.75 -3.17
N CYS A 42 -5.65 -2.47 -4.47
CA CYS A 42 -4.71 -1.64 -5.21
C CYS A 42 -5.33 -0.28 -5.57
N LEU A 43 -4.70 0.81 -5.12
CA LEU A 43 -5.03 2.16 -5.55
C LEU A 43 -4.16 2.51 -6.76
N LEU A 44 -4.80 2.72 -7.88
CA LEU A 44 -4.18 3.02 -9.16
C LEU A 44 -4.50 4.46 -9.58
N GLY A 45 -3.67 5.06 -10.43
CA GLY A 45 -3.92 6.40 -10.96
C GLY A 45 -2.63 7.13 -11.32
N PRO A 46 -2.70 8.21 -12.11
CA PRO A 46 -1.55 9.00 -12.50
C PRO A 46 -0.88 9.70 -11.32
N ASN A 47 0.34 10.21 -11.55
CA ASN A 47 1.02 11.04 -10.57
C ASN A 47 0.18 12.29 -10.25
N GLY A 48 0.11 12.65 -8.96
CA GLY A 48 -0.73 13.75 -8.50
C GLY A 48 -2.22 13.41 -8.37
N ALA A 49 -2.67 12.17 -8.62
CA ALA A 49 -4.07 11.77 -8.47
C ALA A 49 -4.58 11.77 -7.01
N GLY A 50 -3.68 11.83 -6.01
CA GLY A 50 -4.04 11.79 -4.59
C GLY A 50 -3.75 10.46 -3.89
N LYS A 51 -3.05 9.51 -4.54
CA LYS A 51 -2.76 8.18 -3.98
C LYS A 51 -1.96 8.25 -2.66
N THR A 52 -0.78 8.86 -2.67
CA THR A 52 0.05 9.04 -1.46
C THR A 52 -0.66 9.89 -0.40
N THR A 53 -1.43 10.90 -0.81
CA THR A 53 -2.26 11.71 0.09
C THR A 53 -3.30 10.84 0.81
N THR A 54 -3.92 9.89 0.09
CA THR A 54 -4.81 8.89 0.67
C THR A 54 -4.07 8.01 1.67
N MET A 55 -2.89 7.48 1.31
CA MET A 55 -2.08 6.64 2.21
C MET A 55 -1.71 7.35 3.51
N LEU A 56 -1.29 8.62 3.43
CA LEU A 56 -0.98 9.45 4.61
C LEU A 56 -2.21 9.65 5.52
N ALA A 57 -3.39 9.86 4.94
CA ALA A 57 -4.63 9.98 5.72
C ALA A 57 -4.99 8.64 6.39
N LEU A 58 -4.88 7.51 5.67
CA LEU A 58 -5.10 6.17 6.21
C LEU A 58 -4.07 5.83 7.30
N ALA A 59 -2.84 6.28 7.18
CA ALA A 59 -1.82 6.13 8.21
C ALA A 59 -2.08 6.99 9.46
N GLY A 60 -2.86 8.08 9.33
CA GLY A 60 -3.11 9.04 10.41
C GLY A 60 -2.01 10.11 10.52
N GLU A 61 -1.26 10.35 9.45
CA GLU A 61 -0.28 11.43 9.32
C GLU A 61 -0.89 12.70 8.73
N LEU A 62 -1.94 12.55 7.91
CA LEU A 62 -2.66 13.67 7.34
C LEU A 62 -4.09 13.72 7.91
N PRO A 63 -4.57 14.90 8.36
CA PRO A 63 -5.90 15.00 8.93
C PRO A 63 -7.00 14.80 7.86
N LEU A 64 -8.12 14.22 8.28
CA LEU A 64 -9.33 14.17 7.47
C LEU A 64 -10.00 15.54 7.48
N LEU A 65 -10.39 16.04 6.31
CA LEU A 65 -11.23 17.24 6.17
C LEU A 65 -12.69 16.88 6.37
N THR A 66 -13.15 15.76 5.76
CA THR A 66 -14.48 15.17 5.95
C THR A 66 -14.38 13.65 5.96
N GLY A 67 -15.46 12.99 6.32
CA GLY A 67 -15.58 11.54 6.31
C GLY A 67 -14.96 10.86 7.53
N GLU A 68 -14.91 9.55 7.46
CA GLU A 68 -14.45 8.70 8.56
C GLU A 68 -13.52 7.58 8.06
N VAL A 69 -12.55 7.24 8.91
CA VAL A 69 -11.69 6.05 8.72
C VAL A 69 -11.74 5.27 10.02
N GLU A 70 -12.20 4.04 9.97
CA GLU A 70 -12.14 3.11 11.08
C GLU A 70 -11.14 2.00 10.77
N PHE A 71 -10.17 1.82 11.66
CA PHE A 71 -9.17 0.77 11.57
C PHE A 71 -9.12 0.01 12.89
N ALA A 72 -9.51 -1.26 12.89
CA ALA A 72 -9.36 -2.16 14.03
C ALA A 72 -9.96 -1.61 15.34
N GLY A 73 -11.07 -0.87 15.26
CA GLY A 73 -11.70 -0.20 16.41
C GLY A 73 -11.00 1.11 16.82
N VAL A 74 -10.04 1.58 16.04
CA VAL A 74 -9.37 2.86 16.27
C VAL A 74 -9.93 3.90 15.29
N GLY A 75 -10.62 4.90 15.81
CA GLY A 75 -11.30 5.93 15.00
C GLY A 75 -10.33 6.82 14.18
N GLY A 76 -10.89 7.48 13.18
CA GLY A 76 -10.19 8.22 12.14
C GLY A 76 -9.26 9.36 12.57
N LYS A 77 -9.43 9.89 13.77
CA LYS A 77 -8.55 10.93 14.32
C LYS A 77 -7.32 10.37 15.06
N ALA A 78 -7.18 9.05 15.12
CA ALA A 78 -6.03 8.45 15.79
C ALA A 78 -4.75 8.69 14.97
N PRO A 79 -3.68 9.20 15.59
CA PRO A 79 -2.40 9.43 14.93
C PRO A 79 -1.69 8.10 14.61
N LEU A 80 -0.72 8.14 13.69
CA LEU A 80 0.04 6.99 13.18
C LEU A 80 0.53 6.06 14.30
N PHE A 81 1.12 6.60 15.39
CA PHE A 81 1.67 5.75 16.46
C PHE A 81 0.60 4.90 17.17
N LYS A 82 -0.64 5.38 17.28
CA LYS A 82 -1.75 4.59 17.82
C LYS A 82 -2.19 3.52 16.85
N ARG A 83 -2.27 3.83 15.55
CA ARG A 83 -2.58 2.85 14.50
C ARG A 83 -1.49 1.79 14.40
N ALA A 84 -0.23 2.17 14.46
CA ALA A 84 0.90 1.24 14.45
C ALA A 84 0.87 0.26 15.64
N ARG A 85 0.51 0.73 16.86
CA ARG A 85 0.31 -0.15 18.02
C ARG A 85 -0.85 -1.13 17.87
N ASN A 86 -1.82 -0.81 17.01
CA ASN A 86 -2.95 -1.68 16.70
C ASN A 86 -2.72 -2.55 15.45
N GLY A 87 -1.48 -2.62 14.96
CA GLY A 87 -1.08 -3.53 13.89
C GLY A 87 -1.08 -2.90 12.49
N LEU A 88 -0.98 -1.57 12.37
CA LEU A 88 -0.71 -0.94 11.09
C LEU A 88 0.80 -0.92 10.82
N SER A 89 1.21 -1.37 9.63
CA SER A 89 2.55 -1.14 9.07
C SER A 89 2.44 -0.27 7.83
N TYR A 90 3.35 0.70 7.68
CA TYR A 90 3.39 1.56 6.51
C TYR A 90 4.78 1.51 5.87
N VAL A 91 4.83 1.05 4.63
CA VAL A 91 6.01 1.08 3.76
C VAL A 91 5.85 2.24 2.80
N THR A 92 6.64 3.28 2.99
CA THR A 92 6.63 4.50 2.18
C THR A 92 7.48 4.31 0.91
N GLU A 93 7.26 5.14 -0.11
CA GLU A 93 8.09 5.22 -1.31
C GLU A 93 9.57 5.40 -0.96
N GLU A 94 9.88 6.28 0.01
CA GLU A 94 11.22 6.41 0.54
C GLU A 94 11.58 5.20 1.40
N ARG A 95 12.63 4.50 1.01
CA ARG A 95 13.11 3.31 1.72
C ARG A 95 13.58 3.68 3.12
N SER A 96 12.86 3.26 4.15
CA SER A 96 13.15 3.55 5.56
C SER A 96 14.30 2.67 6.08
N VAL A 97 15.51 2.85 5.52
CA VAL A 97 16.72 2.08 5.85
C VAL A 97 17.72 2.94 6.62
N PHE A 98 18.18 2.45 7.76
CA PHE A 98 19.30 3.05 8.51
C PHE A 98 20.60 2.74 7.79
N LYS A 99 21.04 3.65 6.91
CA LYS A 99 22.15 3.44 5.96
C LYS A 99 23.49 3.08 6.63
N ALA A 100 23.76 3.61 7.82
CA ALA A 100 24.99 3.37 8.57
C ALA A 100 24.99 2.01 9.33
N MET A 101 23.83 1.44 9.57
CA MET A 101 23.66 0.16 10.28
C MET A 101 23.74 -1.02 9.31
N THR A 102 24.14 -2.20 9.81
CA THR A 102 24.05 -3.44 9.03
C THR A 102 22.59 -3.83 8.78
N LEU A 103 22.34 -4.71 7.80
CA LEU A 103 21.01 -5.28 7.58
C LEU A 103 20.49 -5.92 8.88
N ARG A 104 21.29 -6.72 9.55
CA ARG A 104 20.94 -7.33 10.83
C ARG A 104 20.53 -6.31 11.90
N ASP A 105 21.26 -5.20 12.02
CA ASP A 105 20.92 -4.16 12.99
C ASP A 105 19.66 -3.40 12.61
N ASN A 106 19.42 -3.17 11.31
CA ASN A 106 18.16 -2.63 10.82
C ASN A 106 16.94 -3.49 11.22
N LEU A 107 17.08 -4.82 11.19
CA LEU A 107 16.02 -5.74 11.62
C LEU A 107 15.83 -5.68 13.14
N ARG A 108 16.93 -5.69 13.91
CA ARG A 108 16.89 -5.60 15.38
C ARG A 108 16.20 -4.32 15.86
N VAL A 109 16.51 -3.17 15.27
CA VAL A 109 15.85 -1.90 15.58
C VAL A 109 14.36 -1.97 15.24
N GLY A 110 14.00 -2.68 14.17
CA GLY A 110 12.61 -2.97 13.82
C GLY A 110 11.90 -3.94 14.77
N GLY A 111 12.61 -4.57 15.69
CA GLY A 111 12.06 -5.56 16.64
C GLY A 111 11.56 -6.83 15.96
N VAL A 112 12.18 -7.24 14.85
CA VAL A 112 11.83 -8.45 14.10
C VAL A 112 12.98 -9.47 14.14
N ASP A 113 12.62 -10.76 14.09
CA ASP A 113 13.58 -11.84 13.96
C ASP A 113 14.15 -11.83 12.53
N PRO A 114 15.49 -11.78 12.36
CA PRO A 114 16.11 -11.91 11.05
C PRO A 114 15.68 -13.17 10.29
N GLN A 115 15.38 -14.27 10.96
CA GLN A 115 14.98 -15.52 10.34
C GLN A 115 13.64 -15.38 9.60
N GLU A 116 12.65 -14.67 10.17
CA GLU A 116 11.36 -14.42 9.53
C GLU A 116 11.53 -13.61 8.21
N VAL A 117 12.49 -12.70 8.19
CA VAL A 117 12.78 -11.91 6.98
C VAL A 117 13.55 -12.73 5.93
N ILE A 118 14.44 -13.63 6.35
CA ILE A 118 15.13 -14.57 5.44
C ILE A 118 14.13 -15.55 4.81
N GLU A 119 13.13 -16.01 5.54
CA GLU A 119 12.06 -16.87 4.99
C GLU A 119 11.25 -16.16 3.90
N LEU A 120 11.03 -14.86 4.04
CA LEU A 120 10.37 -14.04 3.01
C LEU A 120 11.33 -13.74 1.85
N PHE A 121 12.58 -13.41 2.15
CA PHE A 121 13.61 -12.94 1.21
C PHE A 121 14.96 -13.64 1.46
N PRO A 122 15.14 -14.90 1.02
CA PRO A 122 16.39 -15.65 1.21
C PRO A 122 17.63 -14.95 0.67
N GLU A 123 17.43 -14.08 -0.33
CA GLU A 123 18.48 -13.27 -0.96
C GLU A 123 19.22 -12.35 0.04
N LEU A 124 18.57 -12.02 1.15
CA LEU A 124 19.12 -11.15 2.19
C LEU A 124 20.06 -11.88 3.16
N GLU A 125 20.05 -13.23 3.21
CA GLU A 125 20.83 -14.01 4.16
C GLU A 125 22.32 -13.67 4.07
N GLN A 126 22.88 -13.66 2.86
CA GLN A 126 24.28 -13.34 2.62
C GLN A 126 24.63 -11.86 2.84
N ARG A 127 23.62 -11.01 3.02
CA ARG A 127 23.75 -9.56 3.21
C ARG A 127 23.64 -9.09 4.66
N MET A 128 23.46 -10.01 5.62
CA MET A 128 23.21 -9.68 7.03
C MET A 128 24.28 -8.77 7.66
N GLY A 129 25.53 -8.89 7.24
CA GLY A 129 26.65 -8.03 7.67
C GLY A 129 26.83 -6.76 6.84
N THR A 130 26.11 -6.60 5.74
CA THR A 130 26.25 -5.45 4.83
C THR A 130 25.55 -4.23 5.41
N ARG A 131 26.16 -3.04 5.32
CA ARG A 131 25.52 -1.79 5.73
C ARG A 131 24.37 -1.47 4.81
N GLY A 132 23.25 -0.97 5.35
CA GLY A 132 22.05 -0.65 4.62
C GLY A 132 22.24 0.29 3.43
N GLY A 133 23.19 1.22 3.55
CA GLY A 133 23.55 2.13 2.45
C GLY A 133 24.32 1.48 1.30
N LEU A 134 24.86 0.27 1.49
CA LEU A 134 25.59 -0.50 0.47
C LEU A 134 24.73 -1.60 -0.17
N LEU A 135 23.51 -1.79 0.31
CA LEU A 135 22.53 -2.67 -0.32
C LEU A 135 22.06 -2.08 -1.65
N SER A 136 21.78 -2.93 -2.62
CA SER A 136 21.09 -2.52 -3.85
C SER A 136 19.70 -1.98 -3.55
N GLY A 137 19.12 -1.23 -4.48
CA GLY A 137 17.75 -0.72 -4.30
C GLY A 137 16.71 -1.81 -4.02
N GLY A 138 16.83 -2.97 -4.67
CA GLY A 138 15.97 -4.13 -4.44
C GLY A 138 16.16 -4.74 -3.05
N GLU A 139 17.42 -4.92 -2.60
CA GLU A 139 17.72 -5.43 -1.26
C GLU A 139 17.24 -4.48 -0.17
N GLN A 140 17.34 -3.16 -0.38
CA GLN A 140 16.78 -2.16 0.55
C GLN A 140 15.26 -2.24 0.63
N GLN A 141 14.58 -2.46 -0.50
CA GLN A 141 13.13 -2.61 -0.54
C GLN A 141 12.68 -3.91 0.12
N MET A 142 13.39 -5.03 -0.14
CA MET A 142 13.16 -6.30 0.55
C MET A 142 13.37 -6.18 2.07
N LEU A 143 14.42 -5.46 2.52
CA LEU A 143 14.64 -5.17 3.93
C LEU A 143 13.47 -4.39 4.54
N THR A 144 13.01 -3.33 3.87
CA THR A 144 11.93 -2.47 4.36
C THR A 144 10.61 -3.23 4.44
N LEU A 145 10.24 -3.93 3.36
CA LEU A 145 9.02 -4.72 3.30
C LEU A 145 9.09 -5.92 4.26
N GLY A 146 10.22 -6.65 4.30
CA GLY A 146 10.42 -7.79 5.19
C GLY A 146 10.26 -7.41 6.66
N ARG A 147 10.82 -6.26 7.06
CA ARG A 147 10.64 -5.71 8.40
C ARG A 147 9.19 -5.36 8.72
N ALA A 148 8.42 -4.92 7.74
CA ALA A 148 7.00 -4.62 7.90
C ALA A 148 6.16 -5.90 8.02
N LEU A 149 6.40 -6.90 7.16
CA LEU A 149 5.64 -8.15 7.09
C LEU A 149 5.96 -9.10 8.26
N ALA A 150 7.23 -9.21 8.67
CA ALA A 150 7.63 -10.05 9.81
C ALA A 150 6.93 -9.67 11.13
N ARG A 151 6.38 -8.46 11.23
CA ARG A 151 5.54 -8.05 12.36
C ARG A 151 4.10 -8.58 12.28
N LYS A 152 3.73 -9.31 11.23
CA LYS A 152 2.39 -9.83 10.94
C LYS A 152 1.31 -8.75 11.14
N PRO A 153 1.37 -7.66 10.36
CA PRO A 153 0.46 -6.55 10.56
C PRO A 153 -0.98 -6.94 10.24
N ARG A 154 -1.94 -6.35 10.92
CA ARG A 154 -3.36 -6.45 10.56
C ARG A 154 -3.66 -5.68 9.28
N LEU A 155 -2.98 -4.54 9.08
CA LEU A 155 -3.06 -3.70 7.88
C LEU A 155 -1.67 -3.30 7.41
N LEU A 156 -1.34 -3.62 6.17
CA LEU A 156 -0.18 -3.10 5.47
C LEU A 156 -0.60 -1.99 4.51
N LEU A 157 -0.03 -0.81 4.67
CA LEU A 157 -0.02 0.24 3.66
C LEU A 157 1.31 0.18 2.93
N ALA A 158 1.30 0.11 1.58
CA ALA A 158 2.50 0.01 0.76
C ALA A 158 2.44 1.02 -0.40
N ASP A 159 3.34 2.01 -0.37
CA ASP A 159 3.37 3.09 -1.36
C ASP A 159 4.52 2.86 -2.35
N GLU A 160 4.17 2.60 -3.62
CA GLU A 160 5.07 2.45 -4.77
C GLU A 160 6.25 1.48 -4.55
N LEU A 161 5.96 0.23 -4.15
CA LEU A 161 6.97 -0.81 -3.91
C LEU A 161 7.85 -1.09 -5.13
N SER A 162 7.32 -0.89 -6.33
CA SER A 162 7.97 -1.25 -7.61
C SER A 162 8.89 -0.17 -8.17
N LEU A 163 8.87 1.05 -7.63
CA LEU A 163 9.53 2.20 -8.24
C LEU A 163 11.04 2.01 -8.40
N GLY A 164 11.52 2.08 -9.65
CA GLY A 164 12.93 2.01 -10.01
C GLY A 164 13.57 0.63 -9.79
N LEU A 165 12.78 -0.44 -9.69
CA LEU A 165 13.27 -1.81 -9.46
C LEU A 165 13.19 -2.69 -10.70
N ALA A 166 14.08 -3.68 -10.76
CA ALA A 166 14.05 -4.70 -11.80
C ALA A 166 12.77 -5.55 -11.71
N PRO A 167 12.22 -6.02 -12.85
CA PRO A 167 10.97 -6.79 -12.90
C PRO A 167 10.89 -7.99 -11.96
N LEU A 168 11.98 -8.75 -11.82
CA LEU A 168 12.05 -9.91 -10.94
C LEU A 168 11.96 -9.52 -9.45
N VAL A 169 12.55 -8.39 -9.07
CA VAL A 169 12.48 -7.88 -7.70
C VAL A 169 11.05 -7.47 -7.38
N VAL A 170 10.39 -6.77 -8.31
CA VAL A 170 8.98 -6.37 -8.15
C VAL A 170 8.09 -7.59 -7.93
N ASP A 171 8.22 -8.63 -8.76
CA ASP A 171 7.45 -9.86 -8.61
C ASP A 171 7.69 -10.52 -7.23
N ARG A 172 8.95 -10.54 -6.74
CA ARG A 172 9.27 -11.06 -5.41
C ARG A 172 8.58 -10.27 -4.28
N LEU A 173 8.59 -8.93 -4.36
CA LEU A 173 7.93 -8.08 -3.37
C LEU A 173 6.40 -8.30 -3.36
N LEU A 174 5.78 -8.32 -4.54
CA LEU A 174 4.33 -8.52 -4.67
C LEU A 174 3.90 -9.92 -4.23
N GLN A 175 4.71 -10.96 -4.50
CA GLN A 175 4.49 -12.31 -3.98
C GLN A 175 4.53 -12.35 -2.44
N ALA A 176 5.49 -11.67 -1.81
CA ALA A 176 5.57 -11.60 -0.35
C ALA A 176 4.35 -10.89 0.25
N VAL A 177 3.88 -9.81 -0.38
CA VAL A 177 2.63 -9.11 0.01
C VAL A 177 1.43 -10.05 -0.10
N ARG A 178 1.26 -10.76 -1.23
CA ARG A 178 0.16 -11.70 -1.43
C ARG A 178 0.21 -12.84 -0.41
N ARG A 179 1.38 -13.40 -0.20
CA ARG A 179 1.59 -14.47 0.78
C ARG A 179 1.16 -14.05 2.19
N SER A 180 1.54 -12.84 2.62
CA SER A 180 1.13 -12.33 3.95
C SER A 180 -0.38 -12.13 4.04
N ALA A 181 -1.05 -11.73 2.95
CA ALA A 181 -2.50 -11.66 2.93
C ALA A 181 -3.13 -13.05 3.02
N ASP A 182 -2.63 -14.03 2.27
CA ASP A 182 -3.19 -15.39 2.21
C ASP A 182 -2.93 -16.20 3.49
N GLU A 183 -1.72 -16.11 4.05
CA GLU A 183 -1.28 -16.98 5.17
C GLU A 183 -1.52 -16.31 6.54
N ASP A 184 -1.27 -15.00 6.67
CA ASP A 184 -1.38 -14.27 7.94
C ASP A 184 -2.70 -13.49 8.07
N GLY A 185 -3.52 -13.40 6.99
CA GLY A 185 -4.75 -12.62 6.97
C GLY A 185 -4.51 -11.11 6.97
N THR A 186 -3.32 -10.64 6.59
CA THR A 186 -3.01 -9.23 6.48
C THR A 186 -3.93 -8.54 5.46
N ALA A 187 -4.68 -7.51 5.87
CA ALA A 187 -5.32 -6.61 4.92
C ALA A 187 -4.26 -5.72 4.28
N VAL A 188 -4.31 -5.54 2.98
CA VAL A 188 -3.29 -4.76 2.27
C VAL A 188 -3.94 -3.66 1.45
N ILE A 189 -3.42 -2.43 1.56
CA ILE A 189 -3.69 -1.35 0.63
C ILE A 189 -2.35 -0.98 0.00
N MET A 190 -2.23 -1.18 -1.31
CA MET A 190 -1.02 -0.80 -2.04
C MET A 190 -1.31 0.24 -3.10
N VAL A 191 -0.34 1.14 -3.29
CA VAL A 191 -0.31 2.10 -4.39
C VAL A 191 0.72 1.64 -5.39
N GLU A 192 0.33 1.55 -6.65
CA GLU A 192 1.24 1.16 -7.74
C GLU A 192 0.96 1.97 -9.01
N GLN A 193 2.01 2.19 -9.79
CA GLN A 193 1.91 2.84 -11.09
C GLN A 193 1.80 1.80 -12.22
N HIS A 194 2.44 0.64 -12.06
CA HIS A 194 2.44 -0.43 -13.05
C HIS A 194 1.27 -1.40 -12.85
N ALA A 195 0.09 -1.02 -13.35
CA ALA A 195 -1.16 -1.78 -13.18
C ALA A 195 -1.03 -3.26 -13.56
N HIS A 196 -0.39 -3.60 -14.68
CA HIS A 196 -0.23 -4.98 -15.16
C HIS A 196 0.34 -5.94 -14.11
N LYS A 197 1.36 -5.52 -13.37
CA LYS A 197 1.99 -6.37 -12.36
C LYS A 197 1.17 -6.40 -11.08
N ALA A 198 0.75 -5.24 -10.60
CA ALA A 198 0.00 -5.12 -9.37
C ALA A 198 -1.31 -5.92 -9.41
N LEU A 199 -2.07 -5.83 -10.52
CA LEU A 199 -3.38 -6.48 -10.66
C LEU A 199 -3.32 -8.02 -10.63
N ARG A 200 -2.16 -8.62 -10.84
CA ARG A 200 -2.00 -10.10 -10.71
C ARG A 200 -2.14 -10.57 -9.26
N TYR A 201 -1.86 -9.69 -8.30
CA TYR A 201 -1.84 -9.97 -6.86
C TYR A 201 -2.96 -9.27 -6.10
N THR A 202 -3.93 -8.68 -6.82
CA THR A 202 -4.96 -7.79 -6.29
C THR A 202 -6.33 -8.46 -6.33
N ASP A 203 -7.11 -8.31 -5.26
CA ASP A 203 -8.50 -8.74 -5.16
C ASP A 203 -9.47 -7.62 -5.55
N HIS A 204 -9.08 -6.36 -5.32
CA HIS A 204 -9.89 -5.17 -5.57
C HIS A 204 -9.01 -4.02 -6.07
N ALA A 205 -9.45 -3.29 -7.09
CA ALA A 205 -8.72 -2.17 -7.68
C ALA A 205 -9.59 -0.92 -7.77
N ILE A 206 -9.07 0.19 -7.25
CA ILE A 206 -9.69 1.51 -7.34
C ILE A 206 -8.75 2.42 -8.15
N VAL A 207 -9.25 2.99 -9.24
CA VAL A 207 -8.53 3.99 -10.03
C VAL A 207 -8.94 5.38 -9.55
N ILE A 208 -7.96 6.13 -9.04
CA ILE A 208 -8.16 7.51 -8.58
C ILE A 208 -7.76 8.48 -9.71
N ARG A 209 -8.63 9.44 -10.02
CA ARG A 209 -8.40 10.53 -10.96
C ARG A 209 -8.78 11.85 -10.32
N ARG A 210 -7.86 12.82 -10.32
CA ARG A 210 -8.09 14.16 -9.74
C ARG A 210 -8.74 14.08 -8.35
N GLY A 211 -8.27 13.19 -7.52
CA GLY A 211 -8.74 13.01 -6.15
C GLY A 211 -10.08 12.27 -6.00
N ARG A 212 -10.68 11.74 -7.07
CA ARG A 212 -11.96 11.03 -7.03
C ARG A 212 -11.84 9.63 -7.60
N VAL A 213 -12.75 8.74 -7.19
CA VAL A 213 -12.87 7.40 -7.78
C VAL A 213 -13.32 7.54 -9.24
N GLY A 214 -12.51 7.04 -10.14
CA GLY A 214 -12.84 6.95 -11.57
C GLY A 214 -13.37 5.57 -11.96
N LEU A 215 -12.73 4.51 -11.42
CA LEU A 215 -13.15 3.12 -11.58
C LEU A 215 -13.02 2.40 -10.24
N ASP A 216 -13.95 1.49 -10.00
CA ASP A 216 -13.97 0.59 -8.85
C ASP A 216 -14.28 -0.81 -9.38
N LEU A 217 -13.33 -1.75 -9.29
CA LEU A 217 -13.36 -3.01 -9.99
C LEU A 217 -12.88 -4.15 -9.10
N THR A 218 -13.50 -5.34 -9.23
CA THR A 218 -12.84 -6.55 -8.71
C THR A 218 -11.49 -6.75 -9.40
N GLY A 219 -10.55 -7.43 -8.74
CA GLY A 219 -9.24 -7.70 -9.34
C GLY A 219 -9.35 -8.50 -10.66
N GLU A 220 -10.35 -9.38 -10.77
CA GLU A 220 -10.62 -10.13 -12.00
C GLU A 220 -11.09 -9.20 -13.13
N ASP A 221 -12.05 -8.31 -12.86
CA ASP A 221 -12.54 -7.37 -13.85
C ASP A 221 -11.45 -6.35 -14.25
N ALA A 222 -10.65 -5.89 -13.29
CA ALA A 222 -9.53 -5.01 -13.58
C ALA A 222 -8.48 -5.66 -14.48
N ARG A 223 -8.19 -6.96 -14.29
CA ARG A 223 -7.30 -7.72 -15.21
C ARG A 223 -7.89 -7.87 -16.61
N LYS A 224 -9.21 -8.13 -16.74
CA LYS A 224 -9.89 -8.22 -18.03
C LYS A 224 -9.94 -6.89 -18.76
N ARG A 225 -10.05 -5.79 -18.02
CA ARG A 225 -10.20 -4.42 -18.53
C ARG A 225 -8.91 -3.60 -18.40
N ILE A 226 -7.74 -4.28 -18.45
CA ILE A 226 -6.44 -3.63 -18.21
C ILE A 226 -6.22 -2.41 -19.10
N SER A 227 -6.58 -2.49 -20.40
CA SER A 227 -6.44 -1.37 -21.35
C SER A 227 -7.32 -0.16 -20.95
N GLU A 228 -8.50 -0.39 -20.37
CA GLU A 228 -9.36 0.68 -19.86
C GLU A 228 -8.79 1.29 -18.59
N VAL A 229 -8.29 0.45 -17.69
CA VAL A 229 -7.56 0.91 -16.50
C VAL A 229 -6.39 1.78 -16.93
N GLU A 230 -5.57 1.36 -17.89
CA GLU A 230 -4.45 2.14 -18.42
C GLU A 230 -4.91 3.40 -19.14
N HIS A 231 -5.96 3.34 -19.95
CA HIS A 231 -6.53 4.52 -20.62
C HIS A 231 -7.03 5.56 -19.59
N ALA A 232 -7.55 5.12 -18.46
CA ALA A 232 -7.93 6.01 -17.38
C ALA A 232 -6.74 6.80 -16.78
N TYR A 233 -5.48 6.36 -16.98
CA TYR A 233 -4.29 7.14 -16.66
C TYR A 233 -3.96 8.17 -17.75
N LEU A 234 -4.08 7.78 -19.05
CA LEU A 234 -3.53 8.54 -20.17
C LEU A 234 -4.38 9.79 -20.50
N THR A 235 -5.68 9.73 -20.31
CA THR A 235 -6.58 10.85 -20.64
C THR A 235 -6.43 12.07 -19.72
N SER A 236 -5.49 12.07 -18.78
CA SER A 236 -5.14 13.25 -17.98
C SER A 236 -4.01 14.11 -18.59
N VAL A 237 -3.34 13.67 -19.67
CA VAL A 237 -2.20 14.38 -20.28
C VAL A 237 -2.66 15.42 -21.32
N ASP A 238 -3.85 15.27 -21.92
CA ASP A 238 -4.30 16.08 -23.05
C ASP A 238 -5.08 17.35 -22.68
N GLY A 239 -5.07 17.76 -21.41
CA GLY A 239 -5.84 18.92 -20.90
C GLY A 239 -5.10 20.26 -20.91
N ASN A 240 -3.87 20.38 -21.45
CA ASN A 240 -3.13 21.64 -21.40
C ASN A 240 -2.34 21.90 -22.70
N GLY A 241 -3.04 22.26 -23.77
CA GLY A 241 -2.35 22.57 -25.02
C GLY A 241 -3.24 23.01 -26.19
N ALA A 242 -4.21 23.89 -25.94
CA ALA A 242 -4.84 24.63 -27.04
C ALA A 242 -5.05 26.10 -26.65
N SER A 243 -3.94 26.83 -26.59
CA SER A 243 -3.97 28.28 -26.78
C SER A 243 -3.86 28.53 -28.27
N THR A 244 -5.00 28.85 -28.92
CA THR A 244 -5.06 29.39 -30.25
C THR A 244 -4.27 30.69 -30.33
N PRO A 245 -3.44 30.90 -31.37
CA PRO A 245 -2.93 32.23 -31.69
C PRO A 245 -3.96 32.99 -32.51
N SER A 246 -4.24 34.18 -32.09
CA SER A 246 -4.82 35.25 -32.94
C SER A 246 -3.84 36.38 -33.01
#